data_86711daa8d88f5e48f9c5ae723065710
#
_entry.id   86711daa8d88f5e48f9c5ae723065710
#
_cell.length_a   1.000
_cell.length_b   1.000
_cell.length_c   1.000
_cell.angle_alpha   90.00
_cell.angle_beta   90.00
_cell.angle_gamma   90.00
#
_symmetry.space_group_name_H-M   'P 1'
#
loop_
_entity.id
_entity.type
_entity.pdbx_description
1 polymer ?
#
loop_
_entity_poly.entity_id
_entity_poly.type
_entity_poly.pdbx_seq_one_letter_code
_entity_poly.pdbx_strand_id
1 'polypeptide(L)'
;MLSFFRQLSSMDGLCVTVGFAAGLLTTAANLPQVWKTYRTKSGEGLSFLMLLTLAVGLGLWIVYGIMSKSLPLILTNAVVLLLILSLIGMKLKFDRSPTKD
;
A
#
# COMPACT_ATOMS: atom_id res chain seq x y z
N MET A 1 7.34 -20.16 14.71
CA MET A 1 8.43 -19.34 14.16
C MET A 1 9.38 -20.14 13.29
N LEU A 2 9.87 -21.29 13.81
CA LEU A 2 10.78 -22.13 13.01
C LEU A 2 10.10 -22.66 11.74
N SER A 3 8.81 -23.05 11.83
CA SER A 3 8.12 -23.55 10.65
C SER A 3 7.95 -22.45 9.61
N PHE A 4 7.80 -21.20 10.04
CA PHE A 4 7.71 -20.07 9.14
C PHE A 4 9.00 -19.87 8.37
N PHE A 5 10.14 -19.87 9.11
CA PHE A 5 11.44 -19.71 8.47
C PHE A 5 11.79 -20.91 7.59
N ARG A 6 11.37 -22.11 8.00
CA ARG A 6 11.59 -23.29 7.18
C ARG A 6 10.86 -23.19 5.86
N GLN A 7 9.62 -22.70 5.90
CA GLN A 7 8.87 -22.49 4.67
C GLN A 7 9.55 -21.49 3.77
N LEU A 8 10.09 -20.40 4.36
CA LEU A 8 10.76 -19.38 3.55
C LEU A 8 12.03 -19.93 2.89
N SER A 9 12.71 -20.88 3.53
CA SER A 9 13.98 -21.39 3.02
C SER A 9 13.83 -22.59 2.10
N SER A 10 12.63 -23.20 2.02
CA SER A 10 12.42 -24.38 1.20
C SER A 10 11.86 -23.99 -0.16
N MET A 11 10.73 -24.57 -0.53
CA MET A 11 10.11 -24.30 -1.82
C MET A 11 9.57 -22.88 -1.94
N ASP A 12 9.43 -22.20 -0.82
CA ASP A 12 8.78 -20.91 -0.78
C ASP A 12 9.69 -19.76 -1.16
N GLY A 13 10.96 -20.03 -1.46
CA GLY A 13 11.86 -18.99 -1.92
C GLY A 13 11.35 -18.29 -3.16
N LEU A 14 10.81 -19.06 -4.11
CA LEU A 14 10.22 -18.47 -5.31
C LEU A 14 8.97 -17.65 -4.97
N CYS A 15 8.13 -18.18 -4.10
CA CYS A 15 6.93 -17.47 -3.69
C CYS A 15 7.28 -16.15 -3.00
N VAL A 16 8.30 -16.15 -2.16
CA VAL A 16 8.75 -14.94 -1.48
C VAL A 16 9.25 -13.93 -2.51
N THR A 17 10.04 -14.39 -3.48
CA THR A 17 10.59 -13.51 -4.52
C THR A 17 9.45 -12.88 -5.35
N VAL A 18 8.50 -13.70 -5.76
CA VAL A 18 7.37 -13.21 -6.55
C VAL A 18 6.55 -12.21 -5.72
N GLY A 19 6.35 -12.50 -4.44
CA GLY A 19 5.59 -11.61 -3.56
C GLY A 19 6.23 -10.25 -3.41
N PHE A 20 7.55 -10.22 -3.19
CA PHE A 20 8.25 -8.94 -3.08
C PHE A 20 8.32 -8.21 -4.42
N ALA A 21 8.50 -8.94 -5.52
CA ALA A 21 8.50 -8.31 -6.84
C ALA A 21 7.15 -7.68 -7.14
N ALA A 22 6.06 -8.37 -6.84
CA ALA A 22 4.72 -7.84 -7.01
C ALA A 22 4.51 -6.60 -6.15
N GLY A 23 5.00 -6.64 -4.91
CA GLY A 23 4.89 -5.50 -4.00
C GLY A 23 5.67 -4.29 -4.48
N LEU A 24 6.87 -4.52 -5.02
CA LEU A 24 7.66 -3.42 -5.59
C LEU A 24 6.93 -2.77 -6.75
N LEU A 25 6.37 -3.58 -7.64
CA LEU A 25 5.63 -3.05 -8.78
C LEU A 25 4.39 -2.27 -8.32
N THR A 26 3.67 -2.80 -7.35
CA THR A 26 2.49 -2.13 -6.81
C THR A 26 2.87 -0.80 -6.16
N THR A 27 3.95 -0.81 -5.37
CA THR A 27 4.44 0.40 -4.72
C THR A 27 4.84 1.43 -5.77
N ALA A 28 5.61 1.00 -6.78
CA ALA A 28 6.06 1.89 -7.82
C ALA A 28 4.88 2.49 -8.59
N ALA A 29 3.83 1.70 -8.80
CA ALA A 29 2.65 2.17 -9.52
C ALA A 29 1.92 3.27 -8.76
N ASN A 30 2.01 3.27 -7.43
CA ASN A 30 1.35 4.26 -6.60
C ASN A 30 2.19 5.52 -6.38
N LEU A 31 3.49 5.43 -6.56
CA LEU A 31 4.38 6.58 -6.31
C LEU A 31 4.07 7.79 -7.19
N PRO A 32 3.84 7.63 -8.50
CA PRO A 32 3.52 8.80 -9.33
C PRO A 32 2.27 9.53 -8.86
N GLN A 33 1.30 8.79 -8.34
CA GLN A 33 0.06 9.39 -7.85
C GLN A 33 0.33 10.23 -6.60
N VAL A 34 1.15 9.71 -5.69
CA VAL A 34 1.53 10.45 -4.49
C VAL A 34 2.32 11.71 -4.89
N TRP A 35 3.26 11.56 -5.82
CA TRP A 35 4.07 12.68 -6.28
C TRP A 35 3.22 13.75 -6.94
N LYS A 36 2.30 13.35 -7.81
CA LYS A 36 1.42 14.28 -8.50
C LYS A 36 0.55 15.05 -7.51
N THR A 37 -0.04 14.34 -6.56
CA THR A 37 -0.89 14.98 -5.56
C THR A 37 -0.11 15.99 -4.73
N TYR A 38 1.09 15.61 -4.35
CA TYR A 38 1.96 16.49 -3.58
C TYR A 38 2.35 17.73 -4.38
N ARG A 39 2.74 17.53 -5.63
CA ARG A 39 3.19 18.64 -6.47
C ARG A 39 2.07 19.60 -6.84
N THR A 40 0.92 19.07 -7.20
CA THR A 40 -0.21 19.91 -7.60
C THR A 40 -0.99 20.45 -6.44
N LYS A 41 -0.76 19.92 -5.24
CA LYS A 41 -1.49 20.30 -4.03
C LYS A 41 -3.00 20.18 -4.23
N SER A 42 -3.40 19.12 -4.91
CA SER A 42 -4.80 18.89 -5.23
C SER A 42 -5.10 17.40 -5.18
N GLY A 43 -6.22 17.05 -4.56
CA GLY A 43 -6.73 15.69 -4.57
C GLY A 43 -7.65 15.42 -5.73
N GLU A 44 -7.65 16.31 -6.72
CA GLU A 44 -8.49 16.15 -7.90
C GLU A 44 -8.14 14.86 -8.64
N GLY A 45 -9.15 14.12 -9.03
CA GLY A 45 -8.96 12.84 -9.68
C GLY A 45 -8.89 11.68 -8.71
N LEU A 46 -8.83 11.95 -7.41
CA LEU A 46 -8.84 10.91 -6.39
C LEU A 46 -10.20 10.84 -5.73
N SER A 47 -10.76 9.63 -5.65
CA SER A 47 -12.03 9.43 -4.96
C SER A 47 -11.75 9.09 -3.50
N PHE A 48 -12.35 9.84 -2.59
CA PHE A 48 -12.19 9.58 -1.17
C PHE A 48 -12.69 8.19 -0.81
N LEU A 49 -13.83 7.82 -1.39
CA LEU A 49 -14.40 6.50 -1.14
C LEU A 49 -13.47 5.40 -1.64
N MET A 50 -12.86 5.60 -2.82
CA MET A 50 -11.91 4.64 -3.35
C MET A 50 -10.72 4.47 -2.43
N LEU A 51 -10.18 5.59 -1.94
CA LEU A 51 -9.02 5.54 -1.06
C LEU A 51 -9.34 4.85 0.27
N LEU A 52 -10.52 5.13 0.83
CA LEU A 52 -10.95 4.45 2.07
C LEU A 52 -11.12 2.95 1.84
N THR A 53 -11.72 2.59 0.72
CA THR A 53 -11.92 1.18 0.40
C THR A 53 -10.58 0.47 0.26
N LEU A 54 -9.63 1.11 -0.41
CA LEU A 54 -8.29 0.55 -0.55
C LEU A 54 -7.61 0.41 0.80
N ALA A 55 -7.73 1.42 1.65
CA ALA A 55 -7.08 1.38 2.97
C ALA A 55 -7.63 0.21 3.80
N VAL A 56 -8.93 0.03 3.79
CA VAL A 56 -9.55 -1.08 4.53
C VAL A 56 -9.09 -2.41 3.94
N GLY A 57 -9.11 -2.52 2.62
CA GLY A 57 -8.67 -3.74 1.95
C GLY A 57 -7.23 -4.08 2.26
N LEU A 58 -6.35 -3.08 2.23
CA LEU A 58 -4.94 -3.29 2.54
C LEU A 58 -4.76 -3.74 3.99
N GLY A 59 -5.51 -3.14 4.91
CA GLY A 59 -5.49 -3.57 6.30
C GLY A 59 -5.90 -5.02 6.47
N LEU A 60 -6.95 -5.43 5.75
CA LEU A 60 -7.39 -6.82 5.80
C LEU A 60 -6.34 -7.76 5.20
N TRP A 61 -5.67 -7.34 4.13
CA TRP A 61 -4.59 -8.14 3.55
C TRP A 61 -3.44 -8.30 4.52
N ILE A 62 -3.13 -7.26 5.30
CA ILE A 62 -2.08 -7.35 6.32
C ILE A 62 -2.48 -8.38 7.39
N VAL A 63 -3.73 -8.33 7.84
CA VAL A 63 -4.20 -9.32 8.80
C VAL A 63 -4.10 -10.72 8.23
N TYR A 64 -4.53 -10.90 6.98
CA TYR A 64 -4.41 -12.19 6.32
C TYR A 64 -2.95 -12.63 6.21
N GLY A 65 -2.07 -11.70 5.89
CA GLY A 65 -0.64 -11.99 5.83
C GLY A 65 -0.07 -12.45 7.15
N ILE A 66 -0.51 -11.83 8.24
CA ILE A 66 -0.07 -12.24 9.58
C ILE A 66 -0.60 -13.64 9.89
N MET A 67 -1.87 -13.89 9.60
CA MET A 67 -2.47 -15.19 9.88
C MET A 67 -1.86 -16.30 9.05
N SER A 68 -1.48 -16.00 7.80
CA SER A 68 -0.88 -16.99 6.90
C SER A 68 0.64 -16.98 6.96
N LYS A 69 1.22 -16.15 7.82
CA LYS A 69 2.67 -16.05 8.01
C LYS A 69 3.40 -15.72 6.72
N SER A 70 2.84 -14.78 5.95
CA SER A 70 3.43 -14.35 4.68
C SER A 70 4.10 -12.99 4.86
N LEU A 71 5.41 -13.00 4.97
CA LEU A 71 6.17 -11.74 5.13
C LEU A 71 5.99 -10.80 3.94
N PRO A 72 6.04 -11.28 2.68
CA PRO A 72 5.80 -10.38 1.55
C PRO A 72 4.45 -9.68 1.61
N LEU A 73 3.40 -10.39 1.98
CA LEU A 73 2.07 -9.80 2.09
C LEU A 73 2.03 -8.71 3.16
N ILE A 74 2.66 -8.97 4.30
CA ILE A 74 2.66 -8.01 5.39
C ILE A 74 3.39 -6.74 4.99
N LEU A 75 4.62 -6.89 4.51
CA LEU A 75 5.48 -5.74 4.24
C LEU A 75 4.99 -4.93 3.04
N THR A 76 4.63 -5.60 1.95
CA THR A 76 4.23 -4.87 0.76
C THR A 76 2.91 -4.13 0.96
N ASN A 77 1.97 -4.76 1.63
CA ASN A 77 0.69 -4.11 1.89
C ASN A 77 0.83 -2.99 2.91
N ALA A 78 1.74 -3.14 3.89
CA ALA A 78 2.00 -2.06 4.84
C ALA A 78 2.56 -0.83 4.13
N VAL A 79 3.50 -1.02 3.20
CA VAL A 79 4.07 0.08 2.45
C VAL A 79 3.01 0.78 1.62
N VAL A 80 2.20 0.00 0.88
CA VAL A 80 1.15 0.59 0.05
C VAL A 80 0.11 1.29 0.92
N LEU A 81 -0.20 0.71 2.07
CA LEU A 81 -1.15 1.34 2.99
C LEU A 81 -0.65 2.72 3.42
N LEU A 82 0.64 2.83 3.72
CA LEU A 82 1.20 4.14 4.09
C LEU A 82 1.06 5.14 2.95
N LEU A 83 1.26 4.70 1.70
CA LEU A 83 1.07 5.57 0.55
C LEU A 83 -0.39 6.01 0.41
N ILE A 84 -1.33 5.08 0.58
CA ILE A 84 -2.75 5.40 0.48
C ILE A 84 -3.17 6.36 1.60
N LEU A 85 -2.68 6.12 2.82
CA LEU A 85 -2.98 7.02 3.92
C LEU A 85 -2.41 8.42 3.67
N SER A 86 -1.24 8.50 3.05
CA SER A 86 -0.67 9.78 2.65
C SER A 86 -1.58 10.50 1.65
N LEU A 87 -2.11 9.76 0.68
CA LEU A 87 -3.04 10.32 -0.30
C LEU A 87 -4.31 10.82 0.37
N ILE A 88 -4.84 10.06 1.31
CA ILE A 88 -6.03 10.48 2.04
C ILE A 88 -5.75 11.79 2.79
N GLY A 89 -4.62 11.83 3.49
CA GLY A 89 -4.24 13.03 4.23
C GLY A 89 -4.08 14.24 3.33
N MET A 90 -3.39 14.05 2.20
CA MET A 90 -3.20 15.15 1.26
C MET A 90 -4.51 15.59 0.62
N LYS A 91 -5.37 14.63 0.26
CA LYS A 91 -6.66 14.98 -0.32
C LYS A 91 -7.49 15.80 0.66
N LEU A 92 -7.56 15.38 1.91
CA LEU A 92 -8.30 16.12 2.92
C LEU A 92 -7.73 17.53 3.12
N LYS A 93 -6.40 17.62 3.17
CA LYS A 93 -5.74 18.89 3.39
C LYS A 93 -5.94 19.84 2.21
N PHE A 94 -5.70 19.37 1.00
CA PHE A 94 -5.72 20.23 -0.18
C PHE A 94 -7.15 20.59 -0.60
N ASP A 95 -8.07 19.62 -0.49
CA ASP A 95 -9.46 19.87 -0.89
C ASP A 95 -10.17 20.81 0.08
N ARG A 96 -9.65 20.96 1.30
CA ARG A 96 -10.24 21.87 2.28
C ARG A 96 -9.72 23.29 2.16
N SER A 97 -8.68 23.47 1.35
CA SER A 97 -8.09 24.80 1.20
C SER A 97 -8.96 25.69 0.31
N PRO A 98 -9.30 26.90 0.74
CA PRO A 98 -10.08 27.80 -0.10
C PRO A 98 -9.27 28.34 -1.28
N THR A 99 -7.95 28.16 -1.26
CA THR A 99 -7.07 28.68 -2.32
C THR A 99 -6.59 27.59 -3.24
N LYS A 100 -7.25 26.46 -3.21
CA LYS A 100 -6.78 25.33 -4.02
C LYS A 100 -6.93 25.60 -5.52
N ASP A 101 -7.81 26.49 -5.90
CA ASP A 101 -7.93 26.92 -7.28
C ASP A 101 -6.78 27.83 -7.62
#